data_94b6683cd42257acbe697b403e55f39a
#
_entry.id   94b6683cd42257acbe697b403e55f39a
#
_cell.length_a   1.000
_cell.length_b   1.000
_cell.length_c   1.000
_cell.angle_alpha   90.00
_cell.angle_beta   90.00
_cell.angle_gamma   90.00
#
_symmetry.space_group_name_H-M   'P 1'
#
loop_
_entity.id
_entity.type
_entity.pdbx_description
1 polymer ?
#
loop_
_entity_poly.entity_id
_entity_poly.type
_entity_poly.pdbx_seq_one_letter_code
_entity_poly.pdbx_strand_id
1 'polypeptide(L)'
;MAIAIPNKTLIRKFYQEVWNERKVQEASRYLSPSHALVDPHARDSTTGPEAYQAVVARFLRAFSGLKFEVQDMICEKDKVAASWVITGVHTGEYNGIPPTNKKIAVEGISIHQISNGKIMDTSSVWDTLGLLKKIGAVVTVGQGKTKARGN
;
A
#
# COMPACT_ATOMS: atom_id res chain seq x y z
N MET A 1 -14.77 -32.50 -2.04
CA MET A 1 -13.98 -31.64 -1.13
C MET A 1 -13.46 -30.45 -1.91
N ALA A 2 -13.74 -29.25 -1.46
CA ALA A 2 -13.16 -28.06 -2.03
C ALA A 2 -11.65 -28.06 -1.77
N ILE A 3 -10.83 -27.96 -2.82
CA ILE A 3 -9.38 -27.82 -2.70
C ILE A 3 -9.11 -26.41 -2.18
N ALA A 4 -8.43 -26.29 -1.04
CA ALA A 4 -8.02 -25.00 -0.50
C ALA A 4 -7.09 -24.29 -1.51
N ILE A 5 -7.38 -23.01 -1.79
CA ILE A 5 -6.49 -22.18 -2.62
C ILE A 5 -5.20 -21.97 -1.85
N PRO A 6 -4.03 -22.18 -2.45
CA PRO A 6 -2.76 -21.87 -1.80
C PRO A 6 -2.70 -20.41 -1.35
N ASN A 7 -2.13 -20.18 -0.18
CA ASN A 7 -2.08 -18.84 0.43
C ASN A 7 -1.41 -17.79 -0.47
N LYS A 8 -0.35 -18.14 -1.18
CA LYS A 8 0.27 -17.23 -2.17
C LYS A 8 -0.69 -16.83 -3.29
N THR A 9 -1.46 -17.81 -3.81
CA THR A 9 -2.46 -17.54 -4.85
C THR A 9 -3.56 -16.64 -4.35
N LEU A 10 -4.02 -16.83 -3.11
CA LEU A 10 -5.00 -15.96 -2.47
C LEU A 10 -4.51 -14.51 -2.43
N ILE A 11 -3.28 -14.29 -2.00
CA ILE A 11 -2.69 -12.95 -1.92
C ILE A 11 -2.50 -12.33 -3.30
N ARG A 12 -2.07 -13.10 -4.32
CA ARG A 12 -1.96 -12.58 -5.69
C ARG A 12 -3.31 -12.12 -6.24
N LYS A 13 -4.34 -12.94 -6.07
CA LYS A 13 -5.70 -12.60 -6.50
C LYS A 13 -6.22 -11.36 -5.78
N PHE A 14 -5.99 -11.28 -4.48
CA PHE A 14 -6.38 -10.13 -3.67
C PHE A 14 -5.80 -8.82 -4.23
N TYR A 15 -4.50 -8.75 -4.44
CA TYR A 15 -3.87 -7.56 -4.99
C TYR A 15 -4.32 -7.27 -6.43
N GLN A 16 -4.46 -8.30 -7.24
CA GLN A 16 -4.90 -8.13 -8.63
C GLN A 16 -6.31 -7.56 -8.71
N GLU A 17 -7.27 -8.16 -8.03
CA GLU A 17 -8.67 -7.74 -8.11
C GLU A 17 -8.92 -6.40 -7.42
N VAL A 18 -8.42 -6.24 -6.19
CA VAL A 18 -8.73 -5.06 -5.38
C VAL A 18 -7.99 -3.82 -5.88
N TRP A 19 -6.71 -3.95 -6.21
CA TRP A 19 -5.88 -2.81 -6.63
C TRP A 19 -5.85 -2.61 -8.14
N ASN A 20 -5.48 -3.63 -8.91
CA ASN A 20 -5.26 -3.48 -10.36
C ASN A 20 -6.55 -3.44 -11.15
N GLU A 21 -7.51 -4.28 -10.82
CA GLU A 21 -8.84 -4.28 -11.45
C GLU A 21 -9.80 -3.26 -10.82
N ARG A 22 -9.37 -2.59 -9.76
CA ARG A 22 -10.13 -1.54 -9.03
C ARG A 22 -11.44 -2.03 -8.44
N LYS A 23 -11.55 -3.31 -8.18
CA LYS A 23 -12.71 -3.93 -7.55
C LYS A 23 -12.62 -3.80 -6.02
N VAL A 24 -12.63 -2.58 -5.53
CA VAL A 24 -12.38 -2.25 -4.13
C VAL A 24 -13.34 -2.99 -3.19
N GLN A 25 -14.61 -3.13 -3.61
CA GLN A 25 -15.63 -3.84 -2.82
C GLN A 25 -15.33 -5.34 -2.66
N GLU A 26 -14.58 -5.93 -3.57
CA GLU A 26 -14.19 -7.34 -3.50
C GLU A 26 -13.20 -7.63 -2.36
N ALA A 27 -12.62 -6.60 -1.73
CA ALA A 27 -11.78 -6.78 -0.56
C ALA A 27 -12.48 -7.57 0.56
N SER A 28 -13.78 -7.41 0.71
CA SER A 28 -14.58 -8.14 1.72
C SER A 28 -14.64 -9.66 1.48
N ARG A 29 -14.35 -10.11 0.27
CA ARG A 29 -14.27 -11.55 -0.03
C ARG A 29 -12.97 -12.18 0.46
N TYR A 30 -11.91 -11.38 0.55
CA TYR A 30 -10.57 -11.82 0.92
C TYR A 30 -10.26 -11.55 2.39
N LEU A 31 -10.76 -10.44 2.93
CA LEU A 31 -10.48 -10.00 4.28
C LEU A 31 -11.51 -10.56 5.28
N SER A 32 -11.02 -10.97 6.44
CA SER A 32 -11.91 -11.30 7.56
C SER A 32 -12.76 -10.09 7.96
N PRO A 33 -14.00 -10.28 8.43
CA PRO A 33 -14.78 -9.18 8.99
C PRO A 33 -14.07 -8.43 10.14
N SER A 34 -13.16 -9.09 10.83
CA SER A 34 -12.33 -8.52 11.90
C SER A 34 -10.90 -8.23 11.47
N HIS A 35 -10.64 -8.13 10.17
CA HIS A 35 -9.32 -7.84 9.62
C HIS A 35 -8.69 -6.62 10.30
N ALA A 36 -7.44 -6.75 10.72
CA ALA A 36 -6.66 -5.66 11.28
C ALA A 36 -5.56 -5.24 10.30
N LEU A 37 -5.50 -3.96 9.96
CA LEU A 37 -4.39 -3.38 9.21
C LEU A 37 -3.47 -2.65 10.19
N VAL A 38 -2.23 -3.12 10.26
CA VAL A 38 -1.16 -2.48 11.03
C VAL A 38 -0.24 -1.78 10.05
N ASP A 39 -0.32 -0.46 10.05
CA ASP A 39 0.54 0.40 9.25
C ASP A 39 1.08 1.50 10.17
N PRO A 40 2.43 1.65 10.31
CA PRO A 40 3.01 2.68 11.15
C PRO A 40 2.59 4.11 10.80
N HIS A 41 2.08 4.31 9.59
CA HIS A 41 1.65 5.61 9.08
C HIS A 41 0.13 5.78 9.11
N ALA A 42 -0.62 4.76 9.51
CA ALA A 42 -2.04 4.89 9.73
C ALA A 42 -2.30 5.65 11.03
N ARG A 43 -3.04 6.74 10.93
CA ARG A 43 -3.38 7.57 12.10
C ARG A 43 -4.47 6.94 12.97
N ASP A 44 -5.27 6.07 12.37
CA ASP A 44 -6.40 5.42 13.02
C ASP A 44 -6.24 3.90 12.97
N SER A 45 -6.78 3.21 13.97
CA SER A 45 -6.86 1.77 13.92
C SER A 45 -7.78 1.36 12.77
N THR A 46 -7.25 0.57 11.86
CA THR A 46 -7.98 0.14 10.68
C THR A 46 -8.45 -1.30 10.90
N THR A 47 -9.71 -1.45 11.30
CA THR A 47 -10.34 -2.75 11.52
C THR A 47 -11.48 -2.95 10.54
N GLY A 48 -11.55 -4.14 9.98
CA GLY A 48 -12.56 -4.55 9.02
C GLY A 48 -12.21 -4.25 7.56
N PRO A 49 -12.93 -4.87 6.63
CA PRO A 49 -12.72 -4.68 5.20
C PRO A 49 -12.91 -3.23 4.73
N GLU A 50 -13.85 -2.52 5.32
CA GLU A 50 -14.17 -1.12 4.98
C GLU A 50 -12.98 -0.19 5.23
N ALA A 51 -12.24 -0.42 6.30
CA ALA A 51 -11.04 0.37 6.62
C ALA A 51 -9.96 0.17 5.55
N TYR A 52 -9.74 -1.06 5.11
CA TYR A 52 -8.81 -1.35 4.02
C TYR A 52 -9.29 -0.77 2.69
N GLN A 53 -10.59 -0.90 2.38
CA GLN A 53 -11.20 -0.33 1.19
C GLN A 53 -10.99 1.20 1.13
N ALA A 54 -11.11 1.88 2.25
CA ALA A 54 -10.87 3.32 2.33
C ALA A 54 -9.41 3.69 1.99
N VAL A 55 -8.46 2.88 2.44
CA VAL A 55 -7.04 3.06 2.08
C VAL A 55 -6.83 2.91 0.58
N VAL A 56 -7.33 1.84 -0.02
CA VAL A 56 -7.23 1.59 -1.46
C VAL A 56 -7.87 2.72 -2.27
N ALA A 57 -9.10 3.10 -1.90
CA ALA A 57 -9.84 4.16 -2.59
C ALA A 57 -9.08 5.50 -2.56
N ARG A 58 -8.43 5.83 -1.45
CA ARG A 58 -7.61 7.03 -1.32
C ARG A 58 -6.45 7.03 -2.30
N PHE A 59 -5.73 5.92 -2.42
CA PHE A 59 -4.64 5.79 -3.38
C PHE A 59 -5.13 5.85 -4.83
N LEU A 60 -6.23 5.17 -5.14
CA LEU A 60 -6.79 5.18 -6.50
C LEU A 60 -7.28 6.57 -6.94
N ARG A 61 -7.79 7.39 -6.01
CA ARG A 61 -8.16 8.78 -6.31
C ARG A 61 -6.96 9.69 -6.52
N ALA A 62 -5.89 9.47 -5.75
CA ALA A 62 -4.72 10.33 -5.79
C ALA A 62 -3.80 10.03 -6.97
N PHE A 63 -3.73 8.77 -7.40
CA PHE A 63 -2.77 8.32 -8.40
C PHE A 63 -3.48 7.63 -9.57
N SER A 64 -3.41 8.25 -10.75
CA SER A 64 -3.95 7.67 -11.98
C SER A 64 -3.00 6.62 -12.54
N GLY A 65 -3.58 5.64 -13.26
CA GLY A 65 -2.82 4.53 -13.83
C GLY A 65 -2.10 3.70 -12.77
N LEU A 66 -2.61 3.69 -11.54
CA LEU A 66 -2.01 2.97 -10.43
C LEU A 66 -1.89 1.49 -10.77
N LYS A 67 -0.70 0.94 -10.58
CA LYS A 67 -0.39 -0.47 -10.73
C LYS A 67 0.27 -0.99 -9.47
N PHE A 68 -0.24 -2.09 -8.95
CA PHE A 68 0.31 -2.81 -7.80
C PHE A 68 1.02 -4.06 -8.32
N GLU A 69 2.34 -4.13 -8.19
CA GLU A 69 3.15 -5.26 -8.64
C GLU A 69 3.75 -5.98 -7.45
N VAL A 70 3.40 -7.25 -7.29
CA VAL A 70 4.09 -8.14 -6.35
C VAL A 70 5.42 -8.54 -6.96
N GLN A 71 6.52 -8.27 -6.26
CA GLN A 71 7.87 -8.58 -6.70
C GLN A 71 8.29 -9.98 -6.25
N ASP A 72 8.01 -10.31 -4.99
CA ASP A 72 8.36 -11.60 -4.40
C ASP A 72 7.39 -11.96 -3.30
N MET A 73 7.22 -13.24 -3.05
CA MET A 73 6.40 -13.77 -1.96
C MET A 73 7.04 -14.97 -1.30
N ILE A 74 6.98 -14.97 0.02
CA ILE A 74 7.40 -16.08 0.87
C ILE A 74 6.21 -16.51 1.69
N CYS A 75 5.92 -17.80 1.71
CA CYS A 75 4.87 -18.39 2.53
C CYS A 75 5.48 -19.38 3.50
N GLU A 76 5.22 -19.20 4.77
CA GLU A 76 5.50 -20.18 5.80
C GLU A 76 4.26 -20.38 6.64
N LYS A 77 3.75 -21.62 6.67
CA LYS A 77 2.49 -21.95 7.36
C LYS A 77 1.35 -21.03 6.89
N ASP A 78 0.73 -20.27 7.79
CA ASP A 78 -0.40 -19.40 7.53
C ASP A 78 -0.01 -17.94 7.27
N LYS A 79 1.28 -17.68 7.08
CA LYS A 79 1.80 -16.34 6.82
C LYS A 79 2.35 -16.20 5.41
N VAL A 80 2.02 -15.10 4.76
CA VAL A 80 2.58 -14.71 3.48
C VAL A 80 3.22 -13.33 3.61
N ALA A 81 4.52 -13.26 3.33
CA ALA A 81 5.23 -11.99 3.15
C ALA A 81 5.30 -11.69 1.65
N ALA A 82 4.91 -10.48 1.28
CA ALA A 82 4.94 -10.01 -0.10
C ALA A 82 5.69 -8.69 -0.20
N SER A 83 6.73 -8.63 -1.00
CA SER A 83 7.33 -7.37 -1.43
C SER A 83 6.63 -6.89 -2.69
N TRP A 84 6.39 -5.59 -2.78
CA TRP A 84 5.61 -5.00 -3.85
C TRP A 84 6.06 -3.59 -4.21
N VAL A 85 5.67 -3.15 -5.39
CA VAL A 85 5.86 -1.79 -5.88
C VAL A 85 4.52 -1.26 -6.38
N ILE A 86 4.17 -0.04 -5.97
CA ILE A 86 3.05 0.73 -6.51
C ILE A 86 3.61 1.82 -7.41
N THR A 87 3.13 1.87 -8.65
CA THR A 87 3.45 2.94 -9.60
C THR A 87 2.19 3.69 -10.02
N GLY A 88 2.35 4.93 -10.44
CA GLY A 88 1.24 5.76 -10.91
C GLY A 88 1.68 7.20 -11.13
N VAL A 89 0.71 8.07 -11.41
CA VAL A 89 0.93 9.51 -11.60
C VAL A 89 0.06 10.28 -10.60
N HIS A 90 0.64 11.23 -9.89
CA HIS A 90 -0.05 12.04 -8.89
C HIS A 90 -0.97 13.07 -9.57
N THR A 91 -2.19 12.68 -9.84
CA THR A 91 -3.20 13.50 -10.54
C THR A 91 -4.37 13.94 -9.67
N GLY A 92 -4.47 13.43 -8.45
CA GLY A 92 -5.47 13.82 -7.47
C GLY A 92 -4.83 14.22 -6.14
N GLU A 93 -5.60 14.83 -5.26
CA GLU A 93 -5.12 15.18 -3.93
C GLU A 93 -4.70 13.95 -3.14
N TYR A 94 -3.55 14.03 -2.47
CA TYR A 94 -3.07 13.04 -1.52
C TYR A 94 -2.76 13.68 -0.17
N ASN A 95 -3.55 13.36 0.85
CA ASN A 95 -3.37 13.87 2.22
C ASN A 95 -3.21 15.41 2.29
N GLY A 96 -4.04 16.14 1.56
CA GLY A 96 -4.00 17.60 1.49
C GLY A 96 -2.97 18.15 0.49
N ILE A 97 -2.21 17.31 -0.19
CA ILE A 97 -1.22 17.73 -1.17
C ILE A 97 -1.88 17.79 -2.54
N PRO A 98 -1.93 18.96 -3.20
CA PRO A 98 -2.49 19.10 -4.54
C PRO A 98 -1.76 18.26 -5.57
N PRO A 99 -2.43 17.86 -6.69
CA PRO A 99 -1.81 17.09 -7.74
C PRO A 99 -0.58 17.78 -8.34
N THR A 100 0.50 16.99 -8.50
CA THR A 100 1.78 17.48 -9.02
C THR A 100 2.10 16.96 -10.41
N ASN A 101 1.32 16.01 -10.94
CA ASN A 101 1.54 15.28 -12.19
C ASN A 101 2.88 14.52 -12.24
N LYS A 102 3.46 14.25 -11.08
CA LYS A 102 4.71 13.49 -10.98
C LYS A 102 4.44 11.99 -10.98
N LYS A 103 5.31 11.25 -11.64
CA LYS A 103 5.32 9.77 -11.57
C LYS A 103 5.87 9.35 -10.22
N ILE A 104 5.22 8.34 -9.63
CA ILE A 104 5.66 7.74 -8.37
C ILE A 104 6.00 6.26 -8.57
N ALA A 105 6.93 5.79 -7.75
CA ALA A 105 7.18 4.36 -7.53
C ALA A 105 7.43 4.18 -6.04
N VAL A 106 6.56 3.43 -5.37
CA VAL A 106 6.60 3.24 -3.92
C VAL A 106 6.79 1.77 -3.63
N GLU A 107 7.83 1.45 -2.90
CA GLU A 107 8.14 0.09 -2.48
C GLU A 107 7.64 -0.18 -1.07
N GLY A 108 7.24 -1.42 -0.83
CA GLY A 108 6.82 -1.86 0.48
C GLY A 108 6.85 -3.36 0.64
N ILE A 109 6.63 -3.78 1.87
CA ILE A 109 6.47 -5.17 2.26
C ILE A 109 5.25 -5.29 3.15
N SER A 110 4.43 -6.29 2.87
CA SER A 110 3.29 -6.64 3.71
C SER A 110 3.43 -8.08 4.18
N ILE A 111 3.05 -8.33 5.43
CA ILE A 111 2.92 -9.66 5.99
C ILE A 111 1.45 -9.90 6.29
N HIS A 112 0.90 -10.95 5.71
CA HIS A 112 -0.50 -11.34 5.88
C HIS A 112 -0.60 -12.60 6.73
N GLN A 113 -1.47 -12.58 7.73
CA GLN A 113 -1.89 -13.78 8.46
C GLN A 113 -3.19 -14.28 7.84
N ILE A 114 -3.22 -15.56 7.46
CA ILE A 114 -4.36 -16.18 6.80
C ILE A 114 -4.95 -17.25 7.70
N SER A 115 -6.27 -17.31 7.78
CA SER A 115 -7.01 -18.36 8.48
C SER A 115 -8.31 -18.64 7.75
N ASN A 116 -8.62 -19.91 7.54
CA ASN A 116 -9.84 -20.37 6.84
C ASN A 116 -10.08 -19.64 5.51
N GLY A 117 -9.02 -19.45 4.71
CA GLY A 117 -9.12 -18.81 3.41
C GLY A 117 -9.38 -17.29 3.45
N LYS A 118 -9.22 -16.66 4.61
CA LYS A 118 -9.38 -15.21 4.81
C LYS A 118 -8.12 -14.59 5.38
N ILE A 119 -7.83 -13.37 4.97
CA ILE A 119 -6.75 -12.56 5.53
C ILE A 119 -7.25 -11.99 6.86
N MET A 120 -6.62 -12.38 7.97
CA MET A 120 -6.99 -12.00 9.31
C MET A 120 -6.38 -10.67 9.74
N ASP A 121 -5.12 -10.46 9.36
CA ASP A 121 -4.41 -9.22 9.58
C ASP A 121 -3.36 -8.99 8.49
N THR A 122 -2.97 -7.75 8.35
CA THR A 122 -1.95 -7.29 7.42
C THR A 122 -1.06 -6.29 8.13
N SER A 123 0.22 -6.56 8.21
CA SER A 123 1.23 -5.59 8.65
C SER A 123 1.99 -5.10 7.44
N SER A 124 2.03 -3.79 7.24
CA SER A 124 2.70 -3.18 6.09
C SER A 124 3.71 -2.14 6.52
N VAL A 125 4.86 -2.16 5.89
CA VAL A 125 5.88 -1.09 5.95
C VAL A 125 6.21 -0.70 4.52
N TRP A 126 6.20 0.59 4.24
CA TRP A 126 6.43 1.09 2.89
C TRP A 126 7.13 2.45 2.91
N ASP A 127 7.74 2.83 1.80
CA ASP A 127 8.56 4.04 1.68
C ASP A 127 7.70 5.31 1.58
N THR A 128 7.11 5.69 2.69
CA THR A 128 6.30 6.93 2.81
C THR A 128 7.14 8.16 2.53
N LEU A 129 8.35 8.21 3.06
CA LEU A 129 9.23 9.37 2.87
C LEU A 129 9.59 9.55 1.40
N GLY A 130 9.90 8.45 0.70
CA GLY A 130 10.18 8.47 -0.74
C GLY A 130 9.00 9.00 -1.55
N LEU A 131 7.77 8.59 -1.23
CA LEU A 131 6.56 9.12 -1.85
C LEU A 131 6.43 10.62 -1.62
N LEU A 132 6.51 11.07 -0.38
CA LEU A 132 6.36 12.49 -0.03
C LEU A 132 7.43 13.37 -0.67
N LYS A 133 8.66 12.91 -0.73
CA LYS A 133 9.74 13.60 -1.46
C LYS A 133 9.43 13.69 -2.94
N LYS A 134 8.96 12.62 -3.53
CA LYS A 134 8.67 12.56 -4.98
C LYS A 134 7.58 13.55 -5.39
N ILE A 135 6.55 13.69 -4.58
CA ILE A 135 5.46 14.65 -4.85
C ILE A 135 5.73 16.05 -4.28
N GLY A 136 6.91 16.28 -3.70
CA GLY A 136 7.36 17.60 -3.25
C GLY A 136 6.77 18.05 -1.90
N ALA A 137 6.23 17.12 -1.11
CA ALA A 137 5.66 17.43 0.20
C ALA A 137 6.70 17.53 1.31
N VAL A 138 7.89 17.01 1.08
CA VAL A 138 9.03 17.07 2.00
C VAL A 138 10.17 17.77 1.31
N VAL A 139 10.59 18.89 1.89
CA VAL A 139 11.80 19.58 1.47
C VAL A 139 12.99 18.91 2.16
N THR A 140 13.86 18.28 1.38
CA THR A 140 15.18 17.91 1.90
C THR A 140 15.95 19.18 2.19
N VAL A 141 16.29 19.40 3.47
CA VAL A 141 17.25 20.43 3.83
C VAL A 141 18.59 20.00 3.21
N GLY A 142 18.88 20.50 2.00
CA GLY A 142 20.19 20.36 1.41
C GLY A 142 21.20 20.97 2.37
N GLN A 143 22.41 20.40 2.41
CA GLN A 143 23.52 21.06 3.11
C GLN A 143 23.59 22.51 2.64
N GLY A 144 23.16 23.44 3.49
CA GLY A 144 23.27 24.84 3.18
C GLY A 144 24.72 25.14 2.84
N LYS A 145 24.98 25.64 1.64
CA LYS A 145 26.25 26.29 1.36
C LYS A 145 26.32 27.41 2.40
N THR A 146 27.13 27.21 3.42
CA THR A 146 27.53 28.26 4.32
C THR A 146 28.18 29.32 3.43
N LYS A 147 27.47 30.41 3.12
CA LYS A 147 28.12 31.57 2.57
C LYS A 147 29.09 32.03 3.67
N ALA A 148 30.35 31.78 3.44
CA ALA A 148 31.39 32.42 4.20
C ALA A 148 31.12 33.91 4.08
N ARG A 149 30.79 34.57 5.22
CA ARG A 149 30.81 36.02 5.30
C ARG A 149 32.30 36.37 5.19
N GLY A 150 32.69 36.82 4.00
CA GLY A 150 33.93 37.51 3.83
C GLY A 150 33.86 38.85 4.63
N ASN A 151 34.90 39.09 5.41
CA ASN A 151 35.19 40.36 6.02
C ASN A 151 35.44 41.41 4.95
#